data_aecd5ea32a9097238fe3cba2e2ca9a0f
#
_entry.id   aecd5ea32a9097238fe3cba2e2ca9a0f
#
_cell.length_a   1.000
_cell.length_b   1.000
_cell.length_c   1.000
_cell.angle_alpha   90.00
_cell.angle_beta   90.00
_cell.angle_gamma   90.00
#
_symmetry.space_group_name_H-M   'P 1'
#
loop_
_entity.id
_entity.type
_entity.pdbx_description
1 polymer ?
#
loop_
_entity_poly.entity_id
_entity_poly.type
_entity_poly.pdbx_seq_one_letter_code
_entity_poly.pdbx_strand_id
1 'polypeptide(L)'
;MAKNQGYPKGVIELLDKNEDTIDFVEDYGEKKDQAVAKDIGVKIQKGTIPELIQWDERWGYTKYGTSIVAVSGCGPTCMSMVVSGLTGNTKITPARTAAYSVRHNLIDEENNTYWEFMEKAAKHWGLNCYAGMLNKKQLKAELCKGHPVICSVGPGDFTKNGHFIVLSGWKDGKIQVNDPFSRQNSQKLWTYSRIKKQAKSMWVYSYSKKQVQER
;
A
#
# COMPACT_ATOMS: atom_id res chain seq x y z
N MET A 1 -3.49 28.68 -2.42
CA MET A 1 -2.73 28.71 -3.68
C MET A 1 -3.19 27.63 -4.67
N ALA A 2 -3.24 26.33 -4.32
CA ALA A 2 -3.61 25.26 -5.27
C ALA A 2 -4.97 25.40 -5.97
N LYS A 3 -6.00 25.93 -5.32
CA LYS A 3 -7.33 26.15 -5.95
C LYS A 3 -7.31 27.13 -7.13
N ASN A 4 -6.35 28.08 -7.13
CA ASN A 4 -6.26 29.08 -8.20
C ASN A 4 -5.42 28.60 -9.41
N GLN A 5 -4.81 27.41 -9.34
CA GLN A 5 -3.92 26.85 -10.39
C GLN A 5 -4.61 25.80 -11.26
N GLY A 6 -5.91 25.56 -11.09
CA GLY A 6 -6.66 24.58 -11.88
C GLY A 6 -6.26 23.13 -11.60
N TYR A 7 -5.75 22.81 -10.42
CA TYR A 7 -5.37 21.46 -10.04
C TYR A 7 -6.59 20.52 -9.96
N PRO A 8 -6.42 19.23 -10.30
CA PRO A 8 -7.51 18.25 -10.16
C PRO A 8 -8.08 18.23 -8.74
N LYS A 9 -9.40 18.12 -8.63
CA LYS A 9 -10.11 18.12 -7.35
C LYS A 9 -9.52 17.11 -6.36
N GLY A 10 -9.23 15.88 -6.80
CA GLY A 10 -8.64 14.85 -5.94
C GLY A 10 -7.28 15.22 -5.35
N VAL A 11 -6.47 16.01 -6.08
CA VAL A 11 -5.17 16.51 -5.59
C VAL A 11 -5.38 17.54 -4.49
N ILE A 12 -6.32 18.48 -4.67
CA ILE A 12 -6.64 19.50 -3.67
C ILE A 12 -7.21 18.87 -2.40
N GLU A 13 -8.08 17.87 -2.54
CA GLU A 13 -8.67 17.14 -1.42
C GLU A 13 -7.67 16.36 -0.55
N LEU A 14 -6.44 16.14 -1.03
CA LEU A 14 -5.39 15.54 -0.20
C LEU A 14 -5.10 16.38 1.03
N LEU A 15 -5.08 17.71 0.89
CA LEU A 15 -4.84 18.66 2.00
C LEU A 15 -5.91 18.54 3.09
N ASP A 16 -7.17 18.36 2.70
CA ASP A 16 -8.30 18.21 3.64
C ASP A 16 -8.24 16.87 4.40
N LYS A 17 -7.53 15.90 3.84
CA LYS A 17 -7.41 14.54 4.40
C LYS A 17 -6.16 14.35 5.24
N ASN A 18 -5.06 15.00 4.87
CA ASN A 18 -3.76 14.85 5.52
C ASN A 18 -2.89 16.08 5.24
N GLU A 19 -2.60 16.86 6.27
CA GLU A 19 -1.76 18.06 6.18
C GLU A 19 -0.31 17.78 5.72
N ASP A 20 0.20 16.56 5.95
CA ASP A 20 1.53 16.12 5.47
C ASP A 20 1.65 16.16 3.93
N THR A 21 0.54 16.28 3.20
CA THR A 21 0.52 16.31 1.74
C THR A 21 0.74 17.70 1.14
N ILE A 22 1.01 18.71 1.96
CA ILE A 22 1.08 20.12 1.51
C ILE A 22 2.13 20.30 0.41
N ASP A 23 3.36 19.82 0.64
CA ASP A 23 4.46 19.97 -0.33
C ASP A 23 4.11 19.24 -1.64
N PHE A 24 3.57 18.01 -1.55
CA PHE A 24 3.13 17.24 -2.71
C PHE A 24 2.09 18.00 -3.55
N VAL A 25 1.14 18.67 -2.91
CA VAL A 25 0.08 19.41 -3.61
C VAL A 25 0.61 20.73 -4.17
N GLU A 26 1.48 21.44 -3.47
CA GLU A 26 2.10 22.67 -3.97
C GLU A 26 2.98 22.42 -5.17
N ASP A 27 3.75 21.35 -5.15
CA ASP A 27 4.67 20.96 -6.22
C ASP A 27 3.98 20.27 -7.42
N TYR A 28 2.68 19.98 -7.34
CA TYR A 28 1.95 19.26 -8.39
C TYR A 28 2.13 19.90 -9.76
N GLY A 29 2.05 21.22 -9.87
CA GLY A 29 2.15 21.95 -11.13
C GLY A 29 3.49 21.75 -11.85
N GLU A 30 4.56 21.67 -11.08
CA GLU A 30 5.94 21.56 -11.59
C GLU A 30 6.37 20.08 -11.78
N LYS A 31 5.93 19.21 -10.85
CA LYS A 31 6.45 17.83 -10.75
C LYS A 31 5.55 16.74 -11.34
N LYS A 32 4.30 17.04 -11.70
CA LYS A 32 3.34 16.03 -12.21
C LYS A 32 3.83 15.23 -13.42
N ASP A 33 4.71 15.81 -14.22
CA ASP A 33 5.26 15.20 -15.44
C ASP A 33 6.72 14.74 -15.25
N GLN A 34 7.24 14.75 -14.03
CA GLN A 34 8.61 14.30 -13.75
C GLN A 34 8.82 12.81 -14.01
N ALA A 35 10.08 12.41 -14.17
CA ALA A 35 10.44 11.01 -14.34
C ALA A 35 10.10 10.19 -13.09
N VAL A 36 9.37 9.11 -13.30
CA VAL A 36 8.96 8.20 -12.22
C VAL A 36 10.16 7.39 -11.72
N ALA A 37 10.33 7.32 -10.41
CA ALA A 37 11.40 6.52 -9.81
C ALA A 37 11.24 5.03 -10.14
N LYS A 38 12.36 4.41 -10.54
CA LYS A 38 12.45 2.98 -10.89
C LYS A 38 12.82 2.09 -9.71
N ASP A 39 13.05 2.69 -8.55
CA ASP A 39 13.46 2.04 -7.31
C ASP A 39 12.80 2.74 -6.11
N ILE A 40 12.45 1.99 -5.07
CA ILE A 40 11.82 2.58 -3.88
C ILE A 40 12.80 3.41 -3.03
N GLY A 41 14.09 3.37 -3.34
CA GLY A 41 15.12 4.21 -2.70
C GLY A 41 15.39 3.89 -1.23
N VAL A 42 14.94 2.72 -0.74
CA VAL A 42 15.21 2.26 0.62
C VAL A 42 15.87 0.88 0.60
N LYS A 43 16.84 0.69 1.48
CA LYS A 43 17.48 -0.63 1.64
C LYS A 43 16.54 -1.54 2.42
N ILE A 44 16.13 -2.65 1.81
CA ILE A 44 15.31 -3.65 2.47
C ILE A 44 16.18 -4.49 3.41
N GLN A 45 15.80 -4.51 4.69
CA GLN A 45 16.34 -5.46 5.64
C GLN A 45 15.51 -6.72 5.60
N LYS A 46 16.15 -7.88 5.59
CA LYS A 46 15.47 -9.18 5.58
C LYS A 46 14.47 -9.29 6.74
N GLY A 47 13.23 -9.63 6.42
CA GLY A 47 12.16 -9.77 7.42
C GLY A 47 11.45 -8.46 7.80
N THR A 48 11.79 -7.34 7.16
CA THR A 48 11.09 -6.07 7.36
C THR A 48 10.28 -5.67 6.12
N ILE A 49 9.11 -5.12 6.35
CA ILE A 49 8.27 -4.57 5.29
C ILE A 49 8.50 -3.05 5.27
N PRO A 50 9.00 -2.47 4.16
CA PRO A 50 9.25 -1.04 4.09
C PRO A 50 7.95 -0.25 4.22
N GLU A 51 8.01 0.89 4.88
CA GLU A 51 6.92 1.87 4.86
C GLU A 51 7.04 2.72 3.60
N LEU A 52 6.03 2.68 2.73
CA LEU A 52 5.94 3.50 1.53
C LEU A 52 4.66 4.32 1.58
N ILE A 53 4.77 5.58 1.17
CA ILE A 53 3.65 6.52 1.15
C ILE A 53 3.17 6.69 -0.29
N GLN A 54 1.84 6.61 -0.52
CA GLN A 54 1.27 6.71 -1.87
C GLN A 54 1.44 8.10 -2.49
N TRP A 55 1.50 9.15 -1.69
CA TRP A 55 1.74 10.52 -2.12
C TRP A 55 3.22 10.94 -2.05
N ASP A 56 4.16 10.00 -2.01
CA ASP A 56 5.59 10.29 -2.22
C ASP A 56 5.80 10.77 -3.67
N GLU A 57 6.47 11.90 -3.85
CA GLU A 57 6.67 12.54 -5.15
C GLU A 57 7.34 11.63 -6.18
N ARG A 58 8.14 10.69 -5.74
CA ARG A 58 8.84 9.73 -6.61
C ARG A 58 7.90 8.91 -7.50
N TRP A 59 6.65 8.72 -7.07
CA TRP A 59 5.62 7.93 -7.79
C TRP A 59 4.20 8.47 -7.66
N GLY A 60 3.93 9.35 -6.70
CA GLY A 60 2.57 9.81 -6.38
C GLY A 60 1.85 10.50 -7.54
N TYR A 61 2.58 11.18 -8.42
CA TYR A 61 2.02 11.84 -9.59
C TYR A 61 1.71 10.88 -10.76
N THR A 62 2.14 9.62 -10.68
CA THR A 62 1.88 8.62 -11.73
C THR A 62 0.39 8.39 -11.89
N LYS A 63 -0.08 8.31 -13.14
CA LYS A 63 -1.48 7.99 -13.47
C LYS A 63 -1.90 6.63 -12.91
N TYR A 64 -3.10 6.58 -12.36
CA TYR A 64 -3.78 5.38 -11.90
C TYR A 64 -5.25 5.45 -12.34
N GLY A 65 -5.55 4.86 -13.51
CA GLY A 65 -6.82 5.07 -14.19
C GLY A 65 -6.99 6.53 -14.65
N THR A 66 -8.05 7.16 -14.24
CA THR A 66 -8.34 8.59 -14.46
C THR A 66 -7.81 9.49 -13.33
N SER A 67 -7.21 8.89 -12.29
CA SER A 67 -6.63 9.54 -11.11
C SER A 67 -5.10 9.41 -11.10
N ILE A 68 -4.49 9.60 -9.93
CA ILE A 68 -3.06 9.41 -9.69
C ILE A 68 -2.84 8.51 -8.46
N VAL A 69 -1.64 7.93 -8.35
CA VAL A 69 -1.26 7.05 -7.23
C VAL A 69 -1.45 7.73 -5.88
N ALA A 70 -1.10 9.00 -5.75
CA ALA A 70 -1.26 9.76 -4.51
C ALA A 70 -2.72 9.80 -4.00
N VAL A 71 -3.70 9.79 -4.91
CA VAL A 71 -5.13 9.91 -4.57
C VAL A 71 -5.77 8.55 -4.37
N SER A 72 -5.53 7.58 -5.27
CA SER A 72 -6.27 6.32 -5.33
C SER A 72 -5.37 5.06 -5.20
N GLY A 73 -4.06 5.23 -5.02
CA GLY A 73 -3.07 4.15 -5.10
C GLY A 73 -2.78 3.39 -3.80
N CYS A 74 -3.68 3.39 -2.82
CA CYS A 74 -3.43 2.69 -1.54
C CYS A 74 -3.19 1.18 -1.74
N GLY A 75 -4.01 0.50 -2.54
CA GLY A 75 -3.85 -0.92 -2.86
C GLY A 75 -2.51 -1.24 -3.54
N PRO A 76 -2.16 -0.59 -4.66
CA PRO A 76 -0.86 -0.72 -5.29
C PRO A 76 0.32 -0.42 -4.37
N THR A 77 0.23 0.61 -3.52
CA THR A 77 1.31 0.95 -2.58
C THR A 77 1.48 -0.13 -1.52
N CYS A 78 0.39 -0.67 -0.97
CA CYS A 78 0.45 -1.82 -0.07
C CYS A 78 1.12 -3.05 -0.74
N MET A 79 0.75 -3.35 -1.97
CA MET A 79 1.36 -4.46 -2.72
C MET A 79 2.86 -4.23 -2.95
N SER A 80 3.27 -3.01 -3.29
CA SER A 80 4.69 -2.65 -3.43
C SER A 80 5.47 -2.88 -2.14
N MET A 81 4.94 -2.47 -0.98
CA MET A 81 5.54 -2.72 0.33
C MET A 81 5.73 -4.22 0.59
N VAL A 82 4.69 -5.01 0.35
CA VAL A 82 4.71 -6.47 0.61
C VAL A 82 5.67 -7.18 -0.33
N VAL A 83 5.61 -6.91 -1.64
CA VAL A 83 6.50 -7.57 -2.62
C VAL A 83 7.95 -7.21 -2.35
N SER A 84 8.27 -5.92 -2.21
CA SER A 84 9.66 -5.50 -1.96
C SER A 84 10.18 -6.01 -0.63
N GLY A 85 9.39 -5.97 0.44
CA GLY A 85 9.78 -6.47 1.77
C GLY A 85 10.07 -7.97 1.78
N LEU A 86 9.23 -8.77 1.15
CA LEU A 86 9.38 -10.23 1.14
C LEU A 86 10.47 -10.72 0.17
N THR A 87 10.60 -10.08 -1.00
CA THR A 87 11.55 -10.53 -2.04
C THR A 87 12.90 -9.83 -2.00
N GLY A 88 12.99 -8.66 -1.35
CA GLY A 88 14.15 -7.77 -1.39
C GLY A 88 14.29 -6.99 -2.71
N ASN A 89 13.28 -7.05 -3.59
CA ASN A 89 13.33 -6.39 -4.89
C ASN A 89 12.82 -4.93 -4.79
N THR A 90 13.76 -4.00 -4.66
CA THR A 90 13.47 -2.56 -4.54
C THR A 90 12.91 -1.91 -5.80
N LYS A 91 12.95 -2.61 -6.95
CA LYS A 91 12.42 -2.11 -8.23
C LYS A 91 10.89 -2.25 -8.34
N ILE A 92 10.23 -2.88 -7.38
CA ILE A 92 8.76 -2.99 -7.36
C ILE A 92 8.17 -1.77 -6.65
N THR A 93 8.15 -0.65 -7.34
CA THR A 93 7.62 0.64 -6.83
C THR A 93 6.09 0.69 -6.84
N PRO A 94 5.44 1.59 -6.07
CA PRO A 94 4.01 1.85 -6.15
C PRO A 94 3.51 2.18 -7.57
N ALA A 95 4.30 2.91 -8.35
CA ALA A 95 3.97 3.16 -9.76
C ALA A 95 3.94 1.89 -10.60
N ARG A 96 4.87 0.94 -10.35
CA ARG A 96 4.92 -0.33 -11.08
C ARG A 96 3.74 -1.24 -10.74
N THR A 97 3.36 -1.31 -9.48
CA THR A 97 2.19 -2.09 -9.05
C THR A 97 0.88 -1.45 -9.51
N ALA A 98 0.80 -0.12 -9.55
CA ALA A 98 -0.32 0.62 -10.13
C ALA A 98 -0.46 0.36 -11.63
N ALA A 99 0.64 0.43 -12.39
CA ALA A 99 0.66 0.12 -13.81
C ALA A 99 0.22 -1.33 -14.11
N TYR A 100 0.59 -2.30 -13.26
CA TYR A 100 0.10 -3.67 -13.34
C TYR A 100 -1.42 -3.73 -13.15
N SER A 101 -1.94 -3.07 -12.12
CA SER A 101 -3.38 -3.03 -11.82
C SER A 101 -4.20 -2.49 -12.99
N VAL A 102 -3.80 -1.36 -13.55
CA VAL A 102 -4.48 -0.73 -14.71
C VAL A 102 -4.42 -1.65 -15.94
N ARG A 103 -3.23 -2.18 -16.27
CA ARG A 103 -3.02 -3.04 -17.45
C ARG A 103 -3.88 -4.30 -17.43
N HIS A 104 -4.19 -4.81 -16.24
CA HIS A 104 -4.98 -6.03 -16.05
C HIS A 104 -6.44 -5.78 -15.68
N ASN A 105 -6.93 -4.53 -15.84
CA ASN A 105 -8.30 -4.11 -15.50
C ASN A 105 -8.70 -4.47 -14.07
N LEU A 106 -7.81 -4.19 -13.11
CA LEU A 106 -8.01 -4.49 -11.68
C LEU A 106 -8.36 -3.24 -10.87
N ILE A 107 -9.00 -2.28 -11.53
CA ILE A 107 -9.60 -1.06 -10.97
C ILE A 107 -10.99 -0.86 -11.55
N ASP A 108 -11.86 -0.17 -10.80
CA ASP A 108 -13.17 0.29 -11.29
C ASP A 108 -13.08 1.68 -11.95
N GLU A 109 -14.23 2.20 -12.39
CA GLU A 109 -14.36 3.50 -13.03
C GLU A 109 -14.03 4.67 -12.07
N GLU A 110 -14.16 4.47 -10.76
CA GLU A 110 -13.81 5.43 -9.71
C GLU A 110 -12.35 5.30 -9.24
N ASN A 111 -11.59 4.42 -9.87
CA ASN A 111 -10.20 4.10 -9.57
C ASN A 111 -10.00 3.37 -8.22
N ASN A 112 -11.02 2.68 -7.73
CA ASN A 112 -10.86 1.78 -6.59
C ASN A 112 -10.18 0.49 -7.05
N THR A 113 -9.19 0.04 -6.30
CA THR A 113 -8.51 -1.24 -6.57
C THR A 113 -9.43 -2.40 -6.23
N TYR A 114 -9.69 -3.31 -7.18
CA TYR A 114 -10.44 -4.54 -6.92
C TYR A 114 -9.69 -5.47 -5.97
N TRP A 115 -10.42 -6.19 -5.14
CA TRP A 115 -9.83 -7.17 -4.22
C TRP A 115 -9.07 -8.29 -4.94
N GLU A 116 -9.49 -8.62 -6.14
CA GLU A 116 -8.83 -9.60 -7.01
C GLU A 116 -7.36 -9.23 -7.33
N PHE A 117 -7.04 -7.94 -7.32
CA PHE A 117 -5.67 -7.44 -7.45
C PHE A 117 -4.73 -8.07 -6.41
N MET A 118 -5.20 -8.29 -5.19
CA MET A 118 -4.37 -8.79 -4.08
C MET A 118 -3.80 -10.17 -4.35
N GLU A 119 -4.58 -11.05 -4.98
CA GLU A 119 -4.14 -12.40 -5.32
C GLU A 119 -3.40 -12.45 -6.67
N LYS A 120 -3.92 -11.76 -7.69
CA LYS A 120 -3.31 -11.72 -9.03
C LYS A 120 -1.93 -11.08 -9.00
N ALA A 121 -1.76 -9.97 -8.29
CA ALA A 121 -0.48 -9.30 -8.16
C ALA A 121 0.52 -10.15 -7.36
N ALA A 122 0.08 -10.79 -6.27
CA ALA A 122 0.92 -11.71 -5.50
C ALA A 122 1.50 -12.82 -6.39
N LYS A 123 0.63 -13.49 -7.16
CA LYS A 123 1.03 -14.54 -8.09
C LYS A 123 2.01 -14.03 -9.15
N HIS A 124 1.77 -12.85 -9.70
CA HIS A 124 2.65 -12.22 -10.70
C HIS A 124 4.06 -12.00 -10.18
N TRP A 125 4.22 -11.59 -8.93
CA TRP A 125 5.53 -11.38 -8.31
C TRP A 125 6.05 -12.59 -7.51
N GLY A 126 5.46 -13.76 -7.68
CA GLY A 126 5.95 -15.02 -7.10
C GLY A 126 5.70 -15.18 -5.60
N LEU A 127 4.74 -14.45 -5.05
CA LEU A 127 4.32 -14.63 -3.66
C LEU A 127 3.22 -15.70 -3.54
N ASN A 128 3.22 -16.40 -2.42
CA ASN A 128 2.04 -17.13 -1.97
C ASN A 128 1.07 -16.15 -1.31
N CYS A 129 -0.23 -16.32 -1.57
CA CYS A 129 -1.29 -15.50 -1.01
C CYS A 129 -2.49 -16.36 -0.67
N TYR A 130 -3.13 -16.07 0.46
CA TYR A 130 -4.47 -16.58 0.76
C TYR A 130 -5.32 -15.50 1.43
N ALA A 131 -6.62 -15.47 1.11
CA ALA A 131 -7.59 -14.56 1.68
C ALA A 131 -8.30 -15.20 2.88
N GLY A 132 -8.68 -14.39 3.88
CA GLY A 132 -9.50 -14.81 5.00
C GLY A 132 -9.43 -13.86 6.19
N MET A 133 -10.54 -13.77 6.90
CA MET A 133 -10.62 -12.99 8.15
C MET A 133 -9.97 -13.77 9.29
N LEU A 134 -8.79 -13.34 9.70
CA LEU A 134 -8.01 -14.00 10.75
C LEU A 134 -8.51 -13.61 12.15
N ASN A 135 -8.61 -14.57 13.06
CA ASN A 135 -8.75 -14.26 14.47
C ASN A 135 -7.39 -13.79 15.06
N LYS A 136 -7.42 -13.28 16.29
CA LYS A 136 -6.22 -12.72 16.95
C LYS A 136 -5.04 -13.69 17.00
N LYS A 137 -5.29 -14.98 17.29
CA LYS A 137 -4.25 -16.02 17.40
C LYS A 137 -3.64 -16.31 16.04
N GLN A 138 -4.47 -16.44 15.01
CA GLN A 138 -4.04 -16.65 13.62
C GLN A 138 -3.22 -15.48 13.10
N LEU A 139 -3.74 -14.24 13.24
CA LEU A 139 -3.05 -13.04 12.80
C LEU A 139 -1.68 -12.89 13.48
N LYS A 140 -1.63 -13.05 14.82
CA LYS A 140 -0.37 -13.04 15.55
C LYS A 140 0.61 -14.09 15.00
N ALA A 141 0.14 -15.30 14.76
CA ALA A 141 0.98 -16.39 14.27
C ALA A 141 1.58 -16.07 12.90
N GLU A 142 0.78 -15.51 11.98
CA GLU A 142 1.28 -15.13 10.65
C GLU A 142 2.28 -13.96 10.71
N LEU A 143 1.96 -12.90 11.44
CA LEU A 143 2.86 -11.76 11.59
C LEU A 143 4.18 -12.14 12.29
N CYS A 144 4.15 -13.03 13.28
CA CYS A 144 5.37 -13.53 13.93
C CYS A 144 6.24 -14.42 13.03
N LYS A 145 5.68 -15.02 11.98
CA LYS A 145 6.45 -15.72 10.93
C LYS A 145 7.05 -14.77 9.91
N GLY A 146 6.78 -13.47 9.99
CA GLY A 146 7.18 -12.48 8.99
C GLY A 146 6.28 -12.50 7.75
N HIS A 147 5.05 -12.99 7.86
CA HIS A 147 4.04 -12.99 6.82
C HIS A 147 3.17 -11.73 6.96
N PRO A 148 3.40 -10.67 6.17
CA PRO A 148 2.60 -9.46 6.20
C PRO A 148 1.18 -9.74 5.70
N VAL A 149 0.25 -8.89 6.14
CA VAL A 149 -1.16 -8.99 5.76
C VAL A 149 -1.62 -7.66 5.18
N ILE A 150 -2.11 -7.65 3.93
CA ILE A 150 -2.87 -6.49 3.45
C ILE A 150 -4.30 -6.61 3.99
N CYS A 151 -4.79 -5.53 4.59
CA CYS A 151 -6.13 -5.46 5.16
C CYS A 151 -6.92 -4.37 4.45
N SER A 152 -8.06 -4.72 3.86
CA SER A 152 -9.07 -3.76 3.43
C SER A 152 -9.86 -3.31 4.65
N VAL A 153 -9.95 -2.00 4.85
CA VAL A 153 -10.67 -1.39 5.97
C VAL A 153 -11.77 -0.47 5.46
N GLY A 154 -12.90 -0.46 6.18
CA GLY A 154 -13.99 0.48 5.99
C GLY A 154 -13.86 1.71 6.91
N PRO A 155 -14.95 2.50 7.03
CA PRO A 155 -14.94 3.71 7.86
C PRO A 155 -14.46 3.49 9.27
N GLY A 156 -13.53 4.35 9.73
CA GLY A 156 -12.92 4.25 11.05
C GLY A 156 -11.68 5.12 11.18
N ASP A 157 -10.64 4.56 11.79
CA ASP A 157 -9.41 5.31 12.10
C ASP A 157 -8.56 5.64 10.87
N PHE A 158 -8.68 4.83 9.81
CA PHE A 158 -7.81 4.91 8.62
C PHE A 158 -8.48 5.63 7.45
N THR A 159 -9.81 5.70 7.44
CA THR A 159 -10.55 6.23 6.30
C THR A 159 -11.98 6.56 6.68
N LYS A 160 -12.59 7.47 5.91
CA LYS A 160 -14.05 7.73 5.96
C LYS A 160 -14.85 6.79 5.03
N ASN A 161 -14.21 6.19 4.03
CA ASN A 161 -14.85 5.36 3.01
C ASN A 161 -14.26 3.94 3.00
N GLY A 162 -13.22 3.72 2.19
CA GLY A 162 -12.48 2.48 2.05
C GLY A 162 -10.98 2.76 1.93
N HIS A 163 -10.14 1.82 2.40
CA HIS A 163 -8.69 1.96 2.34
C HIS A 163 -8.01 0.60 2.43
N PHE A 164 -6.74 0.54 2.03
CA PHE A 164 -5.88 -0.62 2.23
C PHE A 164 -4.70 -0.22 3.11
N ILE A 165 -4.37 -1.07 4.08
CA ILE A 165 -3.22 -0.93 4.95
C ILE A 165 -2.44 -2.25 5.01
N VAL A 166 -1.16 -2.20 5.38
CA VAL A 166 -0.35 -3.40 5.62
C VAL A 166 -0.20 -3.61 7.12
N LEU A 167 -0.62 -4.77 7.60
CA LEU A 167 -0.26 -5.25 8.94
C LEU A 167 1.13 -5.89 8.78
N SER A 168 2.16 -5.19 9.23
CA SER A 168 3.56 -5.49 8.91
C SER A 168 4.28 -6.29 9.99
N GLY A 169 3.74 -6.36 11.20
CA GLY A 169 4.38 -7.08 12.30
C GLY A 169 3.54 -7.14 13.58
N TRP A 170 4.05 -7.90 14.54
CA TRP A 170 3.49 -8.03 15.88
C TRP A 170 4.52 -7.63 16.94
N LYS A 171 4.21 -6.62 17.74
CA LYS A 171 5.10 -6.06 18.76
C LYS A 171 4.29 -5.71 20.02
N ASP A 172 4.78 -6.08 21.20
CA ASP A 172 4.20 -5.72 22.51
C ASP A 172 2.69 -6.03 22.61
N GLY A 173 2.27 -7.19 22.08
CA GLY A 173 0.87 -7.61 22.09
C GLY A 173 -0.05 -6.87 21.10
N LYS A 174 0.51 -6.03 20.25
CA LYS A 174 -0.16 -5.16 19.28
C LYS A 174 0.37 -5.36 17.86
N ILE A 175 -0.30 -4.79 16.90
CA ILE A 175 -0.04 -4.87 15.47
C ILE A 175 0.73 -3.62 15.03
N GLN A 176 1.83 -3.81 14.31
CA GLN A 176 2.49 -2.76 13.53
C GLN A 176 1.74 -2.60 12.21
N VAL A 177 1.48 -1.38 11.82
CA VAL A 177 0.77 -1.03 10.59
C VAL A 177 1.67 -0.14 9.75
N ASN A 178 1.73 -0.42 8.43
CA ASN A 178 2.22 0.53 7.45
C ASN A 178 1.00 1.04 6.68
N ASP A 179 0.59 2.27 6.97
CA ASP A 179 -0.50 2.96 6.29
C ASP A 179 0.07 3.75 5.09
N PRO A 180 -0.30 3.42 3.84
CA PRO A 180 0.23 4.11 2.68
C PRO A 180 -0.17 5.58 2.58
N PHE A 181 -1.13 6.04 3.39
CA PHE A 181 -1.59 7.42 3.37
C PHE A 181 -1.14 8.25 4.58
N SER A 182 -0.96 7.63 5.75
CA SER A 182 -0.69 8.34 7.01
C SER A 182 0.53 7.81 7.74
N ARG A 183 1.62 8.59 7.75
CA ARG A 183 2.80 8.32 8.58
C ARG A 183 2.44 8.24 10.07
N GLN A 184 1.54 9.10 10.52
CA GLN A 184 1.08 9.13 11.91
C GLN A 184 0.42 7.81 12.33
N ASN A 185 -0.33 7.16 11.43
CA ASN A 185 -0.93 5.85 11.69
C ASN A 185 0.14 4.74 11.72
N SER A 186 1.18 4.83 10.89
CA SER A 186 2.29 3.88 10.84
C SER A 186 3.17 3.93 12.09
N GLN A 187 3.25 5.08 12.76
CA GLN A 187 4.02 5.25 14.00
C GLN A 187 3.34 4.66 15.25
N LYS A 188 2.07 4.27 15.16
CA LYS A 188 1.29 3.73 16.27
C LYS A 188 1.27 2.21 16.26
N LEU A 189 1.16 1.61 17.45
CA LEU A 189 0.82 0.20 17.59
C LEU A 189 -0.69 0.05 17.81
N TRP A 190 -1.30 -0.85 17.06
CA TRP A 190 -2.75 -1.04 17.01
C TRP A 190 -3.19 -2.32 17.72
N THR A 191 -4.29 -2.25 18.48
CA THR A 191 -4.87 -3.47 19.07
C THR A 191 -5.61 -4.27 18.00
N TYR A 192 -5.63 -5.59 18.15
CA TYR A 192 -6.39 -6.46 17.27
C TYR A 192 -7.88 -6.08 17.19
N SER A 193 -8.51 -5.74 18.31
CA SER A 193 -9.92 -5.35 18.37
C SER A 193 -10.20 -4.09 17.54
N ARG A 194 -9.27 -3.12 17.58
CA ARG A 194 -9.39 -1.89 16.80
C ARG A 194 -9.31 -2.16 15.30
N ILE A 195 -8.36 -2.98 14.87
CA ILE A 195 -8.23 -3.39 13.46
C ILE A 195 -9.44 -4.21 13.03
N LYS A 196 -9.82 -5.24 13.81
CA LYS A 196 -10.95 -6.12 13.47
C LYS A 196 -12.26 -5.38 13.27
N LYS A 197 -12.52 -4.34 14.07
CA LYS A 197 -13.75 -3.53 13.99
C LYS A 197 -13.92 -2.85 12.63
N GLN A 198 -12.82 -2.56 11.94
CA GLN A 198 -12.80 -1.83 10.67
C GLN A 198 -12.50 -2.74 9.47
N ALA A 199 -11.90 -3.90 9.70
CA ALA A 199 -11.48 -4.83 8.66
C ALA A 199 -12.67 -5.38 7.88
N LYS A 200 -12.55 -5.38 6.54
CA LYS A 200 -13.50 -5.95 5.58
C LYS A 200 -12.99 -7.24 4.97
N SER A 201 -11.69 -7.32 4.69
CA SER A 201 -11.00 -8.51 4.19
C SER A 201 -9.51 -8.45 4.52
N MET A 202 -8.87 -9.61 4.55
CA MET A 202 -7.43 -9.74 4.80
C MET A 202 -6.82 -10.73 3.80
N TRP A 203 -5.59 -10.44 3.35
CA TRP A 203 -4.77 -11.31 2.50
C TRP A 203 -3.40 -11.48 3.14
N VAL A 204 -3.03 -12.72 3.40
CA VAL A 204 -1.74 -13.09 4.01
C VAL A 204 -0.75 -13.43 2.91
N TYR A 205 0.47 -12.92 3.03
CA TYR A 205 1.52 -13.13 2.04
C TYR A 205 2.73 -13.83 2.62
N SER A 206 3.32 -14.72 1.84
CA SER A 206 4.61 -15.32 2.14
C SER A 206 5.44 -15.53 0.86
N TYR A 207 6.74 -15.64 1.04
CA TYR A 207 7.67 -15.87 -0.05
C TYR A 207 8.60 -17.01 0.27
N SER A 208 8.59 -18.05 -0.57
CA SER A 208 9.54 -19.16 -0.52
C SER A 208 10.45 -19.04 -1.74
N LYS A 209 11.73 -18.78 -1.55
CA LYS A 209 12.69 -19.01 -2.64
C LYS A 209 12.60 -20.49 -3.00
N LYS A 210 12.06 -20.84 -4.17
CA LYS A 210 12.25 -22.17 -4.73
C LYS A 210 13.77 -22.35 -4.83
N GLN A 211 14.33 -23.38 -4.19
CA GLN A 211 15.66 -23.87 -4.52
C GLN A 211 15.59 -24.22 -6.00
N VAL A 212 16.33 -23.49 -6.81
CA VAL A 212 16.62 -23.91 -8.18
C VAL A 212 17.43 -25.16 -7.98
N GLN A 213 16.79 -26.34 -8.12
CA GLN A 213 17.53 -27.58 -8.33
C GLN A 213 18.23 -27.39 -9.66
N GLU A 214 19.52 -27.17 -9.61
CA GLU A 214 20.41 -27.36 -10.76
C GLU A 214 20.17 -28.78 -11.29
N ARG A 215 19.62 -28.88 -12.50
CA ARG A 215 19.66 -30.08 -13.33
C ARG A 215 20.73 -29.91 -14.39
#